data_80f186b5c21dab2df65c94b6da0968c6
#
_entry.id   80f186b5c21dab2df65c94b6da0968c6
#
_cell.length_a   1.000
_cell.length_b   1.000
_cell.length_c   1.000
_cell.angle_alpha   90.00
_cell.angle_beta   90.00
_cell.angle_gamma   90.00
#
_symmetry.space_group_name_H-M   'P 1'
#
loop_
_entity.id
_entity.type
_entity.pdbx_description
1 polymer ?
#
loop_
_entity_poly.entity_id
_entity_poly.type
_entity_poly.pdbx_seq_one_letter_code
_entity_poly.pdbx_strand_id
1 'polypeptide(L)'
;MCPIGPVVGIDLGTTNSCVSIMEGQTSRVIENAEGARTTPSVVAFTKHGERLVGLPAKRQAVVNSSNTVFGFKRLIGRKFSDKEVQDDMKHWPFRVVPTADGRPRVEVANGDKKQTFVRVISARRETSVLDIA
;
A
#
# COMPACT_ATOMS: atom_id res chain seq x y z
N MET A 1 -25.42 -16.03 -20.44
CA MET A 1 -24.53 -14.87 -20.45
C MET A 1 -24.28 -14.46 -19.02
N CYS A 2 -23.07 -14.65 -18.51
CA CYS A 2 -22.72 -14.07 -17.22
C CYS A 2 -22.73 -12.54 -17.38
N PRO A 3 -23.41 -11.77 -16.50
CA PRO A 3 -23.30 -10.33 -16.53
C PRO A 3 -21.83 -9.98 -16.25
N ILE A 4 -21.16 -9.43 -17.26
CA ILE A 4 -19.82 -8.87 -17.08
C ILE A 4 -20.03 -7.65 -16.18
N GLY A 5 -19.62 -7.74 -14.94
CA GLY A 5 -19.65 -6.61 -14.01
C GLY A 5 -18.77 -5.45 -14.53
N PRO A 6 -18.84 -4.28 -13.92
CA PRO A 6 -18.05 -3.13 -14.34
C PRO A 6 -16.55 -3.46 -14.31
N VAL A 7 -15.85 -3.12 -15.38
CA VAL A 7 -14.39 -3.27 -15.44
C VAL A 7 -13.76 -2.13 -14.65
N VAL A 8 -12.95 -2.49 -13.68
CA VAL A 8 -12.20 -1.57 -12.80
C VAL A 8 -10.73 -1.60 -13.21
N GLY A 9 -10.17 -0.43 -13.49
CA GLY A 9 -8.75 -0.22 -13.72
C GLY A 9 -8.10 0.40 -12.47
N ILE A 10 -6.98 -0.17 -12.02
CA ILE A 10 -6.23 0.35 -10.87
C ILE A 10 -4.80 0.61 -11.31
N ASP A 11 -4.35 1.85 -11.15
CA ASP A 11 -2.95 2.22 -11.24
C ASP A 11 -2.38 2.33 -9.83
N LEU A 12 -1.59 1.35 -9.43
CA LEU A 12 -0.92 1.33 -8.14
C LEU A 12 0.48 1.93 -8.29
N GLY A 13 0.58 3.25 -8.17
CA GLY A 13 1.84 3.97 -8.27
C GLY A 13 2.68 3.91 -6.98
N THR A 14 3.97 4.17 -7.08
CA THR A 14 4.87 4.26 -5.93
C THR A 14 4.52 5.43 -5.01
N THR A 15 4.09 6.54 -5.60
CA THR A 15 3.77 7.79 -4.88
C THR A 15 2.27 8.00 -4.76
N ASN A 16 1.52 7.81 -5.84
CA ASN A 16 0.07 7.96 -5.87
C ASN A 16 -0.56 6.80 -6.61
N SER A 17 -1.77 6.45 -6.21
CA SER A 17 -2.61 5.45 -6.86
C SER A 17 -3.89 6.07 -7.38
N CYS A 18 -4.49 5.50 -8.42
CA CYS A 18 -5.80 5.92 -8.89
C CYS A 18 -6.64 4.71 -9.33
N VAL A 19 -7.95 4.90 -9.33
CA VAL A 19 -8.94 3.90 -9.73
C VAL A 19 -9.82 4.48 -10.80
N SER A 20 -10.10 3.71 -11.84
CA SER A 20 -11.00 4.08 -12.92
C SER A 20 -12.00 2.97 -13.23
N ILE A 21 -13.13 3.34 -13.78
CA ILE A 21 -14.17 2.44 -14.29
C ILE A 21 -14.45 2.74 -15.76
N MET A 22 -14.91 1.71 -16.48
CA MET A 22 -15.45 1.88 -17.81
C MET A 22 -16.91 2.26 -17.74
N GLU A 23 -17.28 3.38 -18.33
CA GLU A 23 -18.67 3.83 -18.58
C GLU A 23 -18.91 3.82 -20.09
N GLY A 24 -19.53 2.75 -20.59
CA GLY A 24 -19.63 2.53 -22.03
C GLY A 24 -18.25 2.31 -22.66
N GLN A 25 -17.84 3.19 -23.57
CA GLN A 25 -16.53 3.15 -24.25
C GLN A 25 -15.51 4.13 -23.67
N THR A 26 -15.84 4.84 -22.58
CA THR A 26 -14.99 5.86 -21.98
C THR A 26 -14.57 5.44 -20.56
N SER A 27 -13.29 5.63 -20.24
CA SER A 27 -12.80 5.42 -18.89
C SER A 27 -13.01 6.70 -18.05
N ARG A 28 -13.48 6.53 -16.82
CA ARG A 28 -13.64 7.62 -15.86
C ARG A 28 -12.88 7.30 -14.57
N VAL A 29 -12.02 8.21 -14.13
CA VAL A 29 -11.33 8.11 -12.85
C VAL A 29 -12.32 8.39 -11.72
N ILE A 30 -12.35 7.52 -10.72
CA ILE A 30 -13.19 7.66 -9.51
C ILE A 30 -12.47 8.58 -8.53
N GLU A 31 -13.20 9.54 -7.99
CA GLU A 31 -12.71 10.39 -6.91
C GLU A 31 -12.71 9.61 -5.59
N ASN A 32 -11.70 9.87 -4.75
CA ASN A 32 -11.62 9.30 -3.40
C ASN A 32 -12.53 10.04 -2.42
N ALA A 33 -12.52 9.64 -1.15
CA ALA A 33 -13.33 10.24 -0.09
C ALA A 33 -13.06 11.74 0.13
N GLU A 34 -11.87 12.22 -0.26
CA GLU A 34 -11.48 13.64 -0.19
C GLU A 34 -11.81 14.41 -1.48
N GLY A 35 -12.47 13.80 -2.46
CA GLY A 35 -12.79 14.40 -3.74
C GLY A 35 -11.60 14.50 -4.70
N ALA A 36 -10.48 13.85 -4.41
CA ALA A 36 -9.31 13.83 -5.26
C ALA A 36 -9.32 12.62 -6.22
N ARG A 37 -8.76 12.79 -7.41
CA ARG A 37 -8.65 11.73 -8.43
C ARG A 37 -7.47 10.80 -8.22
N THR A 38 -6.55 11.17 -7.33
CA THR A 38 -5.42 10.35 -6.93
C THR A 38 -5.34 10.25 -5.43
N THR A 39 -4.92 9.09 -4.93
CA THR A 39 -4.75 8.82 -3.50
C THR A 39 -3.26 8.59 -3.24
N PRO A 40 -2.62 9.29 -2.28
CA PRO A 40 -1.25 9.00 -1.90
C PRO A 40 -1.09 7.52 -1.52
N SER A 41 -0.05 6.87 -2.05
CA SER A 41 0.28 5.47 -1.76
C SER A 41 0.97 5.37 -0.39
N VAL A 42 0.25 5.79 0.65
CA VAL A 42 0.71 5.86 2.05
C VAL A 42 -0.32 5.20 2.95
N VAL A 43 0.13 4.35 3.85
CA VAL A 43 -0.71 3.69 4.86
C VAL A 43 -0.09 3.91 6.23
N ALA A 44 -0.91 4.24 7.23
CA ALA A 44 -0.46 4.41 8.60
C ALA A 44 -1.31 3.60 9.58
N PHE A 45 -0.68 3.15 10.65
CA PHE A 45 -1.32 2.42 11.74
C PHE A 45 -1.25 3.27 13.00
N THR A 46 -2.41 3.55 13.59
CA THR A 46 -2.49 4.38 14.79
C THR A 46 -2.29 3.53 16.06
N LYS A 47 -2.02 4.21 17.18
CA LYS A 47 -1.92 3.56 18.50
C LYS A 47 -3.22 2.87 18.93
N HIS A 48 -4.36 3.30 18.39
CA HIS A 48 -5.67 2.74 18.71
C HIS A 48 -6.08 1.58 17.79
N GLY A 49 -5.17 1.15 16.90
CA GLY A 49 -5.42 0.05 15.98
C GLY A 49 -6.16 0.45 14.71
N GLU A 50 -6.35 1.74 14.47
CA GLU A 50 -6.94 2.23 13.23
C GLU A 50 -5.92 2.22 12.09
N ARG A 51 -6.41 1.99 10.89
CA ARG A 51 -5.63 2.05 9.67
C ARG A 51 -6.07 3.26 8.85
N LEU A 52 -5.12 4.13 8.54
CA LEU A 52 -5.32 5.30 7.72
C LEU A 52 -4.68 5.08 6.35
N VAL A 53 -5.34 5.54 5.30
CA VAL A 53 -4.87 5.40 3.92
C VAL A 53 -4.90 6.75 3.22
N GLY A 54 -3.93 7.02 2.37
CA GLY A 54 -3.88 8.21 1.53
C GLY A 54 -3.53 9.48 2.29
N LEU A 55 -4.30 10.53 2.08
CA LEU A 55 -4.04 11.86 2.63
C LEU A 55 -4.08 11.90 4.18
N PRO A 56 -5.03 11.24 4.87
CA PRO A 56 -5.01 11.15 6.34
C PRO A 56 -3.73 10.48 6.86
N ALA A 57 -3.26 9.41 6.23
CA ALA A 57 -2.01 8.75 6.59
C ALA A 57 -0.80 9.69 6.38
N LYS A 58 -0.77 10.39 5.26
CA LYS A 58 0.31 11.32 4.92
C LYS A 58 0.37 12.50 5.91
N ARG A 59 -0.77 13.06 6.32
CA ARG A 59 -0.83 14.21 7.25
C ARG A 59 -0.25 13.89 8.62
N GLN A 60 -0.45 12.69 9.14
CA GLN A 60 0.05 12.28 10.47
C GLN A 60 1.45 11.65 10.43
N ALA A 61 2.07 11.50 9.25
CA ALA A 61 3.36 10.84 9.09
C ALA A 61 4.48 11.45 9.94
N VAL A 62 4.46 12.76 10.17
CA VAL A 62 5.48 13.47 10.97
C VAL A 62 5.48 13.00 12.43
N VAL A 63 4.29 12.78 13.01
CA VAL A 63 4.13 12.38 14.42
C VAL A 63 4.10 10.87 14.64
N ASN A 64 3.97 10.08 13.57
CA ASN A 64 3.86 8.63 13.61
C ASN A 64 4.66 7.98 12.47
N SER A 65 5.87 8.44 12.25
CA SER A 65 6.69 8.05 11.09
C SER A 65 7.03 6.55 11.08
N SER A 66 7.31 5.96 12.23
CA SER A 66 7.66 4.53 12.36
C SER A 66 6.52 3.57 11.99
N ASN A 67 5.27 4.04 12.03
CA ASN A 67 4.08 3.27 11.66
C ASN A 67 3.40 3.80 10.40
N THR A 68 4.08 4.64 9.63
CA THR A 68 3.60 5.18 8.36
C THR A 68 4.44 4.62 7.22
N VAL A 69 3.83 3.82 6.39
CA VAL A 69 4.49 3.07 5.32
C VAL A 69 4.23 3.72 3.97
N PHE A 70 5.28 3.96 3.21
CA PHE A 70 5.24 4.50 1.86
C PHE A 70 6.37 3.91 1.01
N GLY A 71 6.28 4.02 -0.31
CA GLY A 71 7.32 3.54 -1.22
C GLY A 71 7.57 2.02 -1.18
N PHE A 72 6.70 1.25 -0.54
CA PHE A 72 6.85 -0.19 -0.35
C PHE A 72 6.86 -0.99 -1.66
N LYS A 73 6.43 -0.40 -2.78
CA LYS A 73 6.51 -1.01 -4.11
C LYS A 73 7.95 -1.38 -4.50
N ARG A 74 8.94 -0.69 -3.93
CA ARG A 74 10.37 -0.99 -4.12
C ARG A 74 10.80 -2.31 -3.47
N LEU A 75 10.02 -2.85 -2.54
CA LEU A 75 10.26 -4.16 -1.90
C LEU A 75 9.72 -5.34 -2.71
N ILE A 76 8.85 -5.06 -3.70
CA ILE A 76 8.18 -6.10 -4.48
C ILE A 76 9.20 -6.90 -5.29
N GLY A 77 9.16 -8.23 -5.17
CA GLY A 77 10.02 -9.13 -5.92
C GLY A 77 11.50 -9.10 -5.52
N ARG A 78 11.85 -8.35 -4.48
CA ARG A 78 13.22 -8.23 -3.95
C ARG A 78 13.47 -9.21 -2.81
N LYS A 79 14.75 -9.52 -2.60
CA LYS A 79 15.23 -10.20 -1.40
C LYS A 79 15.65 -9.16 -0.36
N PHE A 80 15.55 -9.52 0.91
CA PHE A 80 15.98 -8.63 1.99
C PHE A 80 17.47 -8.26 1.88
N SER A 81 18.29 -9.18 1.37
CA SER A 81 19.73 -8.99 1.16
C SER A 81 20.09 -8.14 -0.07
N ASP A 82 19.13 -7.77 -0.90
CA ASP A 82 19.40 -6.97 -2.10
C ASP A 82 19.91 -5.58 -1.70
N LYS A 83 20.94 -5.12 -2.41
CA LYS A 83 21.60 -3.84 -2.12
C LYS A 83 20.62 -2.67 -2.15
N GLU A 84 19.72 -2.65 -3.11
CA GLU A 84 18.70 -1.61 -3.23
C GLU A 84 17.77 -1.56 -2.00
N VAL A 85 17.39 -2.73 -1.46
CA VAL A 85 16.57 -2.82 -0.25
C VAL A 85 17.35 -2.29 0.96
N GLN A 86 18.62 -2.66 1.09
CA GLN A 86 19.49 -2.23 2.18
C GLN A 86 19.75 -0.71 2.12
N ASP A 87 19.87 -0.14 0.93
CA ASP A 87 20.06 1.30 0.73
C ASP A 87 18.76 2.07 1.02
N ASP A 88 17.61 1.59 0.55
CA ASP A 88 16.31 2.21 0.84
C ASP A 88 15.98 2.18 2.35
N MET A 89 16.31 1.11 3.05
CA MET A 89 16.11 0.97 4.51
C MET A 89 16.81 2.06 5.33
N LYS A 90 17.89 2.64 4.85
CA LYS A 90 18.60 3.76 5.51
C LYS A 90 17.78 5.05 5.51
N HIS A 91 16.82 5.18 4.59
CA HIS A 91 16.03 6.39 4.40
C HIS A 91 14.58 6.25 4.88
N TRP A 92 14.12 5.01 5.14
CA TRP A 92 12.77 4.78 5.64
C TRP A 92 12.69 4.92 7.17
N PRO A 93 11.68 5.60 7.69
CA PRO A 93 11.49 5.74 9.14
C PRO A 93 10.86 4.49 9.79
N PHE A 94 10.27 3.61 8.98
CA PHE A 94 9.67 2.36 9.42
C PHE A 94 10.67 1.20 9.32
N ARG A 95 10.41 0.15 10.07
CA ARG A 95 11.31 -1.00 10.15
C ARG A 95 10.98 -2.05 9.09
N VAL A 96 12.01 -2.54 8.41
CA VAL A 96 11.92 -3.68 7.49
C VAL A 96 12.71 -4.84 8.06
N VAL A 97 12.12 -6.03 8.07
CA VAL A 97 12.71 -7.26 8.63
C VAL A 97 12.68 -8.38 7.60
N PRO A 98 13.61 -9.35 7.66
CA PRO A 98 13.55 -10.51 6.78
C PRO A 98 12.48 -11.50 7.23
N THR A 99 11.87 -12.18 6.27
CA THR A 99 11.05 -13.36 6.51
C THR A 99 11.92 -14.62 6.50
N ALA A 100 11.35 -15.77 6.91
CA ALA A 100 12.03 -17.06 6.86
C ALA A 100 12.46 -17.46 5.42
N ASP A 101 11.74 -16.98 4.40
CA ASP A 101 12.04 -17.18 2.98
C ASP A 101 12.94 -16.09 2.37
N GLY A 102 13.51 -15.21 3.22
CA GLY A 102 14.46 -14.17 2.81
C GLY A 102 13.84 -12.96 2.12
N ARG A 103 12.51 -12.79 2.16
CA ARG A 103 11.84 -11.61 1.61
C ARG A 103 11.77 -10.47 2.61
N PRO A 104 11.82 -9.20 2.17
CA PRO A 104 11.64 -8.08 3.05
C PRO A 104 10.19 -7.95 3.51
N ARG A 105 10.00 -7.59 4.77
CA ARG A 105 8.69 -7.39 5.39
C ARG A 105 8.71 -6.14 6.27
N VAL A 106 7.69 -5.30 6.17
CA VAL A 106 7.54 -4.10 7.01
C VAL A 106 6.97 -4.49 8.37
N GLU A 107 7.58 -4.00 9.45
CA GLU A 107 7.10 -4.16 10.81
C GLU A 107 6.49 -2.85 11.29
N VAL A 108 5.24 -2.90 11.74
CA VAL A 108 4.53 -1.75 12.33
C VAL A 108 3.88 -2.16 13.64
N ALA A 109 3.68 -1.21 14.54
CA ALA A 109 2.91 -1.40 15.75
C ALA A 109 1.43 -1.06 15.46
N ASN A 110 0.53 -1.99 15.80
CA ASN A 110 -0.91 -1.78 15.71
C ASN A 110 -1.50 -1.98 17.11
N GLY A 111 -1.68 -0.88 17.85
CA GLY A 111 -1.96 -0.91 19.27
C GLY A 111 -0.79 -1.57 20.05
N ASP A 112 -1.11 -2.44 20.98
CA ASP A 112 -0.11 -3.18 21.80
C ASP A 112 0.53 -4.36 21.05
N LYS A 113 0.12 -4.64 19.82
CA LYS A 113 0.60 -5.78 19.04
C LYS A 113 1.54 -5.30 17.94
N LYS A 114 2.75 -5.86 17.90
CA LYS A 114 3.58 -5.78 16.71
C LYS A 114 2.93 -6.59 15.61
N GLN A 115 2.55 -5.93 14.54
CA GLN A 115 2.06 -6.59 13.33
C GLN A 115 3.12 -6.46 12.24
N THR A 116 3.37 -7.55 11.57
CA THR A 116 4.30 -7.57 10.46
C THR A 116 3.49 -7.71 9.19
N PHE A 117 3.53 -6.67 8.36
CA PHE A 117 2.89 -6.71 7.06
C PHE A 117 3.94 -6.91 5.97
N VAL A 118 3.73 -7.91 5.17
CA VAL A 118 3.88 -7.81 3.73
C VAL A 118 3.14 -8.95 3.07
N ARG A 119 2.03 -8.65 2.52
CA ARG A 119 1.71 -9.26 1.25
C ARG A 119 1.67 -8.14 0.23
N VAL A 120 2.79 -7.90 -0.39
CA VAL A 120 2.77 -7.21 -1.65
C VAL A 120 1.93 -8.07 -2.57
N ILE A 121 0.85 -7.50 -3.05
CA ILE A 121 -0.03 -8.10 -4.02
C ILE A 121 0.81 -8.46 -5.25
N SER A 122 1.27 -9.69 -5.33
CA SER A 122 1.63 -10.27 -6.59
C SER A 122 0.29 -10.52 -7.28
N ALA A 123 0.04 -9.85 -8.38
CA ALA A 123 -1.11 -10.10 -9.23
C ALA A 123 -1.04 -11.54 -9.76
N ARG A 124 -1.45 -12.50 -8.95
CA ARG A 124 -1.90 -13.80 -9.43
C ARG A 124 -3.41 -13.75 -9.49
N ARG A 125 -3.91 -14.04 -10.68
CA ARG A 125 -5.32 -14.28 -11.00
C ARG A 125 -6.00 -15.07 -9.89
N GLU A 126 -6.63 -14.40 -8.97
CA GLU A 126 -7.72 -14.89 -8.14
C GLU A 126 -8.26 -13.65 -7.42
N THR A 127 -9.53 -13.40 -7.67
CA THR A 127 -10.40 -12.45 -7.00
C THR A 127 -9.96 -12.16 -5.57
N SER A 128 -9.09 -11.21 -5.40
CA SER A 128 -8.85 -10.59 -4.13
C SER A 128 -9.02 -9.10 -4.33
N VAL A 129 -10.16 -8.64 -3.88
CA VAL A 129 -10.38 -7.28 -3.42
C VAL A 129 -9.04 -6.77 -2.88
N LEU A 130 -8.60 -5.66 -3.42
CA LEU A 130 -7.54 -4.88 -2.82
C LEU A 130 -7.98 -4.58 -1.38
N ASP A 131 -7.56 -5.39 -0.43
CA ASP A 131 -7.48 -4.98 0.96
C ASP A 131 -6.31 -3.99 1.10
N ILE A 132 -6.48 -2.85 0.42
CA ILE A 132 -5.90 -1.59 0.83
C ILE A 132 -6.93 -0.96 1.77
N ALA A 133 -7.27 -1.64 2.75
CA ALA A 133 -7.99 -1.16 3.87
C ALA A 133 -7.26 -1.62 5.09
#